data_1b97010ad967caacde8c33174e1d2c86
#
_entry.id   1b97010ad967caacde8c33174e1d2c86
#
_cell.length_a   1.000
_cell.length_b   1.000
_cell.length_c   1.000
_cell.angle_alpha   90.00
_cell.angle_beta   90.00
_cell.angle_gamma   90.00
#
_symmetry.space_group_name_H-M   'P 1'
#
loop_
_entity.id
_entity.type
_entity.pdbx_description
1 polymer ?
#
loop_
_entity_poly.entity_id
_entity_poly.type
_entity_poly.pdbx_seq_one_letter_code
_entity_poly.pdbx_strand_id
1 'polypeptide(L)'
;GKNLIFIVAEGFYPIAVDEKLTPTLYKLTNSSFVFDNYYQPIYNCSTSDGEFINQLSILPGVSTCSMKSTIGVSLPYSVGNIFKSYGYQANAFHGWTYNYYSRDKVMPNLGYTYYGYDRYKKGYKYALKGIKDSWPTSDIDVINSSYDIYSKNERFVTYYMSISGHLEYNFSGGNAIAS
;
A
#
# COMPACT_ATOMS: atom_id res chain seq x y z
N GLY A 1 -11.69 3.17 20.16
CA GLY A 1 -11.18 2.08 19.32
C GLY A 1 -9.69 2.27 19.05
N LYS A 2 -9.02 1.25 18.48
CA LYS A 2 -7.62 1.36 18.07
C LYS A 2 -7.54 1.81 16.62
N ASN A 3 -6.53 2.58 16.27
CA ASN A 3 -6.22 2.92 14.87
C ASN A 3 -5.55 1.75 14.16
N LEU A 4 -5.72 1.68 12.84
CA LEU A 4 -5.10 0.67 12.01
C LEU A 4 -4.18 1.33 10.97
N ILE A 5 -2.93 0.87 10.92
CA ILE A 5 -2.02 1.13 9.80
C ILE A 5 -1.79 -0.21 9.11
N PHE A 6 -2.23 -0.30 7.86
CA PHE A 6 -2.12 -1.50 7.04
C PHE A 6 -1.04 -1.26 5.97
N ILE A 7 0.04 -2.05 6.00
CA ILE A 7 1.15 -1.90 5.07
C ILE A 7 1.27 -3.17 4.24
N VAL A 8 1.17 -3.03 2.92
CA VAL A 8 1.53 -4.07 1.96
C VAL A 8 2.92 -3.75 1.42
N ALA A 9 3.89 -4.56 1.79
CA ALA A 9 5.28 -4.34 1.45
C ALA A 9 5.62 -4.97 0.09
N GLU A 10 5.90 -4.12 -0.90
CA GLU A 10 6.33 -4.54 -2.25
C GLU A 10 7.67 -5.26 -2.18
N GLY A 11 7.74 -6.43 -2.84
CA GLY A 11 8.99 -7.19 -2.95
C GLY A 11 9.60 -7.64 -1.61
N PHE A 12 8.82 -7.61 -0.54
CA PHE A 12 9.31 -7.99 0.80
C PHE A 12 9.50 -9.50 0.91
N TYR A 13 10.64 -9.88 1.45
CA TYR A 13 10.97 -11.28 1.75
C TYR A 13 11.49 -11.41 3.19
N PRO A 14 11.22 -12.52 3.91
CA PRO A 14 11.61 -12.68 5.31
C PRO A 14 13.09 -12.47 5.62
N ILE A 15 13.99 -12.69 4.66
CA ILE A 15 15.42 -12.40 4.80
C ILE A 15 15.73 -10.92 5.08
N ALA A 16 14.80 -10.03 4.76
CA ALA A 16 14.94 -8.60 5.06
C ALA A 16 14.72 -8.28 6.56
N VAL A 17 14.28 -9.24 7.36
CA VAL A 17 14.15 -9.09 8.82
C VAL A 17 15.48 -9.42 9.48
N ASP A 18 16.24 -8.40 9.84
CA ASP A 18 17.56 -8.52 10.43
C ASP A 18 17.71 -7.59 11.64
N GLU A 19 18.36 -8.08 12.71
CA GLU A 19 18.50 -7.32 13.96
C GLU A 19 19.26 -6.02 13.79
N LYS A 20 20.25 -6.00 12.90
CA LYS A 20 21.14 -4.84 12.69
C LYS A 20 20.67 -3.94 11.55
N LEU A 21 20.22 -4.54 10.44
CA LEU A 21 19.83 -3.81 9.23
C LEU A 21 18.38 -3.28 9.29
N THR A 22 17.47 -4.05 9.90
CA THR A 22 16.06 -3.69 10.02
C THR A 22 15.54 -3.85 11.45
N PRO A 23 16.14 -3.17 12.44
CA PRO A 23 15.88 -3.43 13.86
C PRO A 23 14.41 -3.24 14.26
N THR A 24 13.70 -2.34 13.61
CA THR A 24 12.26 -2.14 13.87
C THR A 24 11.43 -3.35 13.41
N LEU A 25 11.70 -3.90 12.23
CA LEU A 25 11.02 -5.10 11.73
C LEU A 25 11.37 -6.31 12.60
N TYR A 26 12.64 -6.47 12.95
CA TYR A 26 13.08 -7.53 13.84
C TYR A 26 12.37 -7.47 15.20
N LYS A 27 12.25 -6.29 15.81
CA LYS A 27 11.51 -6.10 17.05
C LYS A 27 10.03 -6.44 16.89
N LEU A 28 9.40 -5.99 15.81
CA LEU A 28 7.97 -6.26 15.54
C LEU A 28 7.72 -7.76 15.37
N THR A 29 8.52 -8.48 14.60
CA THR A 29 8.36 -9.92 14.40
C THR A 29 8.56 -10.73 15.69
N ASN A 30 9.39 -10.26 16.60
CA ASN A 30 9.64 -10.92 17.89
C ASN A 30 8.65 -10.52 19.01
N SER A 31 7.78 -9.54 18.78
CA SER A 31 6.83 -9.02 19.79
C SER A 31 5.38 -8.96 19.35
N SER A 32 5.03 -9.52 18.19
CA SER A 32 3.67 -9.51 17.64
C SER A 32 3.25 -10.87 17.10
N PHE A 33 2.04 -10.95 16.58
CA PHE A 33 1.59 -12.15 15.85
C PHE A 33 2.33 -12.29 14.55
N VAL A 34 2.93 -13.47 14.30
CA VAL A 34 3.57 -13.85 13.06
C VAL A 34 2.85 -15.06 12.49
N PHE A 35 2.55 -15.04 11.20
CA PHE A 35 1.92 -16.14 10.49
C PHE A 35 2.99 -16.91 9.73
N ASP A 36 3.43 -18.06 10.26
CA ASP A 36 4.50 -18.88 9.68
C ASP A 36 4.10 -19.53 8.35
N ASN A 37 2.80 -19.79 8.17
CA ASN A 37 2.23 -20.42 6.99
C ASN A 37 1.39 -19.43 6.19
N TYR A 38 1.96 -18.26 5.85
CA TYR A 38 1.31 -17.28 5.01
C TYR A 38 1.63 -17.53 3.53
N TYR A 39 0.60 -17.69 2.72
CA TYR A 39 0.69 -17.89 1.27
C TYR A 39 -0.05 -16.76 0.57
N GLN A 40 0.56 -16.19 -0.46
CA GLN A 40 -0.04 -15.15 -1.26
C GLN A 40 -0.37 -15.68 -2.66
N PRO A 41 -1.62 -16.04 -2.93
CA PRO A 41 -2.05 -16.52 -4.24
C PRO A 41 -2.23 -15.35 -5.20
N ILE A 42 -1.15 -14.93 -5.84
CA ILE A 42 -1.15 -13.90 -6.89
C ILE A 42 -1.07 -14.55 -8.27
N TYR A 43 -1.70 -13.91 -9.25
CA TYR A 43 -1.76 -14.40 -10.64
C TYR A 43 -1.28 -13.32 -11.62
N ASN A 44 -2.16 -12.88 -12.54
CA ASN A 44 -1.78 -11.99 -13.64
C ASN A 44 -1.41 -10.57 -13.23
N CYS A 45 -1.95 -10.08 -12.15
CA CYS A 45 -1.79 -8.69 -11.72
C CYS A 45 -0.98 -8.51 -10.45
N SER A 46 -0.16 -9.52 -10.11
CA SER A 46 0.89 -9.44 -9.08
C SER A 46 0.49 -8.57 -7.87
N THR A 47 1.06 -7.37 -7.75
CA THR A 47 0.78 -6.42 -6.67
C THR A 47 -0.71 -6.13 -6.51
N SER A 48 -1.44 -5.91 -7.61
CA SER A 48 -2.87 -5.60 -7.56
C SER A 48 -3.73 -6.78 -7.08
N ASP A 49 -3.30 -8.02 -7.34
CA ASP A 49 -3.94 -9.22 -6.81
C ASP A 49 -3.71 -9.34 -5.30
N GLY A 50 -2.50 -9.01 -4.84
CA GLY A 50 -2.20 -8.91 -3.40
C GLY A 50 -3.05 -7.86 -2.69
N GLU A 51 -3.22 -6.69 -3.29
CA GLU A 51 -4.14 -5.65 -2.78
C GLU A 51 -5.58 -6.17 -2.71
N PHE A 52 -6.04 -6.90 -3.74
CA PHE A 52 -7.39 -7.48 -3.79
C PHE A 52 -7.66 -8.45 -2.63
N ILE A 53 -6.73 -9.38 -2.39
CA ILE A 53 -6.82 -10.34 -1.28
C ILE A 53 -6.87 -9.62 0.07
N ASN A 54 -5.95 -8.68 0.28
CA ASN A 54 -5.80 -7.98 1.55
C ASN A 54 -6.98 -7.06 1.87
N GLN A 55 -7.65 -6.50 0.85
CA GLN A 55 -8.75 -5.58 1.04
C GLN A 55 -10.12 -6.26 1.09
N LEU A 56 -10.26 -7.42 0.47
CA LEU A 56 -11.56 -8.08 0.29
C LEU A 56 -11.63 -9.49 0.87
N SER A 57 -10.50 -10.10 1.25
CA SER A 57 -10.42 -11.50 1.71
C SER A 57 -11.00 -12.51 0.71
N ILE A 58 -10.86 -12.22 -0.59
CA ILE A 58 -11.33 -13.05 -1.71
C ILE A 58 -10.13 -13.37 -2.59
N LEU A 59 -10.07 -14.60 -3.14
CA LEU A 59 -9.04 -15.00 -4.09
C LEU A 59 -9.25 -14.28 -5.44
N PRO A 60 -8.18 -13.76 -6.06
CA PRO A 60 -8.28 -13.14 -7.38
C PRO A 60 -8.53 -14.18 -8.47
N GLY A 61 -9.12 -13.75 -9.56
CA GLY A 61 -9.31 -14.58 -10.76
C GLY A 61 -7.99 -14.77 -11.51
N VAL A 62 -7.85 -15.93 -12.14
CA VAL A 62 -6.60 -16.32 -12.85
C VAL A 62 -6.39 -15.62 -14.19
N SER A 63 -7.41 -15.00 -14.77
CA SER A 63 -7.38 -14.46 -16.14
C SER A 63 -7.49 -12.93 -16.24
N THR A 64 -7.80 -12.25 -15.14
CA THR A 64 -8.06 -10.80 -15.15
C THR A 64 -7.50 -10.12 -13.92
N CYS A 65 -7.24 -8.81 -13.99
CA CYS A 65 -6.96 -7.99 -12.81
C CYS A 65 -8.22 -7.82 -11.96
N SER A 66 -8.43 -8.71 -11.00
CA SER A 66 -9.64 -8.76 -10.17
C SER A 66 -9.93 -7.45 -9.46
N MET A 67 -8.91 -6.75 -8.98
CA MET A 67 -9.08 -5.44 -8.34
C MET A 67 -9.73 -4.42 -9.30
N LYS A 68 -9.32 -4.38 -10.57
CA LYS A 68 -9.89 -3.49 -11.57
C LYS A 68 -11.36 -3.80 -11.87
N SER A 69 -11.76 -5.05 -11.77
CA SER A 69 -13.15 -5.49 -11.95
C SER A 69 -14.08 -5.00 -10.85
N THR A 70 -13.55 -4.51 -9.73
CA THR A 70 -14.35 -3.95 -8.63
C THR A 70 -14.84 -2.53 -8.87
N ILE A 71 -14.36 -1.85 -9.91
CA ILE A 71 -14.74 -0.45 -10.18
C ILE A 71 -16.26 -0.35 -10.43
N GLY A 72 -16.93 0.46 -9.61
CA GLY A 72 -18.38 0.63 -9.68
C GLY A 72 -19.21 -0.48 -9.02
N VAL A 73 -18.57 -1.49 -8.44
CA VAL A 73 -19.24 -2.55 -7.67
C VAL A 73 -19.36 -2.10 -6.20
N SER A 74 -20.52 -2.35 -5.58
CA SER A 74 -20.69 -2.09 -4.15
C SER A 74 -19.88 -3.09 -3.31
N LEU A 75 -19.01 -2.56 -2.46
CA LEU A 75 -18.08 -3.36 -1.64
C LEU A 75 -18.17 -2.97 -0.15
N PRO A 76 -19.33 -3.12 0.49
CA PRO A 76 -19.53 -2.67 1.88
C PRO A 76 -18.60 -3.38 2.88
N TYR A 77 -18.09 -4.56 2.54
CA TYR A 77 -17.24 -5.38 3.39
C TYR A 77 -15.73 -5.21 3.12
N SER A 78 -15.34 -4.28 2.25
CA SER A 78 -13.92 -3.93 2.12
C SER A 78 -13.41 -3.29 3.41
N VAL A 79 -12.11 -3.44 3.70
CA VAL A 79 -11.50 -2.90 4.93
C VAL A 79 -11.82 -1.42 5.09
N GLY A 80 -11.59 -0.60 4.06
CA GLY A 80 -11.83 0.83 4.13
C GLY A 80 -13.32 1.19 4.38
N ASN A 81 -14.26 0.51 3.71
CA ASN A 81 -15.69 0.77 3.90
C ASN A 81 -16.18 0.34 5.29
N ILE A 82 -15.69 -0.78 5.81
CA ILE A 82 -16.01 -1.21 7.19
C ILE A 82 -15.55 -0.14 8.18
N PHE A 83 -14.29 0.27 8.16
CA PHE A 83 -13.79 1.28 9.10
C PHE A 83 -14.52 2.61 8.95
N LYS A 84 -14.80 3.03 7.71
CA LYS A 84 -15.57 4.24 7.43
C LYS A 84 -16.98 4.19 8.02
N SER A 85 -17.65 3.03 8.00
CA SER A 85 -18.98 2.86 8.61
C SER A 85 -18.97 3.02 10.13
N TYR A 86 -17.81 2.82 10.77
CA TYR A 86 -17.59 3.07 12.20
C TYR A 86 -17.05 4.49 12.50
N GLY A 87 -17.06 5.40 11.53
CA GLY A 87 -16.65 6.79 11.72
C GLY A 87 -15.13 7.02 11.68
N TYR A 88 -14.35 6.08 11.14
CA TYR A 88 -12.92 6.28 10.93
C TYR A 88 -12.65 7.07 9.66
N GLN A 89 -11.63 7.91 9.68
CA GLN A 89 -11.04 8.45 8.47
C GLN A 89 -10.23 7.36 7.78
N ALA A 90 -10.60 7.03 6.53
CA ALA A 90 -9.93 6.00 5.75
C ALA A 90 -9.08 6.64 4.64
N ASN A 91 -7.75 6.41 4.66
CA ASN A 91 -6.81 6.94 3.67
C ASN A 91 -5.98 5.82 3.06
N ALA A 92 -5.66 5.94 1.77
CA ALA A 92 -4.75 5.03 1.07
C ALA A 92 -3.65 5.82 0.37
N PHE A 93 -2.41 5.32 0.44
CA PHE A 93 -1.22 5.99 -0.08
C PHE A 93 -0.38 5.08 -0.95
N HIS A 94 0.14 5.63 -2.06
CA HIS A 94 1.08 4.93 -2.94
C HIS A 94 2.01 5.93 -3.65
N GLY A 95 3.28 5.57 -3.74
CA GLY A 95 4.34 6.44 -4.29
C GLY A 95 4.50 6.44 -5.80
N TRP A 96 3.69 5.72 -6.55
CA TRP A 96 3.80 5.65 -8.00
C TRP A 96 2.70 6.44 -8.72
N THR A 97 2.74 6.40 -10.06
CA THR A 97 1.81 7.12 -10.93
C THR A 97 0.37 7.00 -10.43
N TYR A 98 -0.29 8.13 -10.22
CA TYR A 98 -1.57 8.28 -9.53
C TYR A 98 -2.64 7.27 -9.95
N ASN A 99 -2.78 7.02 -11.24
CA ASN A 99 -3.81 6.13 -11.80
C ASN A 99 -3.29 4.73 -12.18
N TYR A 100 -2.08 4.36 -11.75
CA TYR A 100 -1.54 3.03 -12.02
C TYR A 100 -2.41 1.96 -11.37
N TYR A 101 -2.69 0.86 -12.09
CA TYR A 101 -3.70 -0.15 -11.72
C TYR A 101 -5.11 0.43 -11.44
N SER A 102 -5.40 1.62 -11.98
CA SER A 102 -6.69 2.32 -11.75
C SER A 102 -6.95 2.61 -10.26
N ARG A 103 -5.92 2.80 -9.45
CA ARG A 103 -6.05 3.07 -7.99
C ARG A 103 -6.86 4.33 -7.71
N ASP A 104 -6.83 5.32 -8.59
CA ASP A 104 -7.66 6.52 -8.55
C ASP A 104 -9.18 6.23 -8.53
N LYS A 105 -9.59 5.07 -9.02
CA LYS A 105 -10.98 4.60 -9.05
C LYS A 105 -11.25 3.49 -8.04
N VAL A 106 -10.30 2.57 -7.93
CA VAL A 106 -10.43 1.39 -7.06
C VAL A 106 -10.40 1.79 -5.58
N MET A 107 -9.43 2.58 -5.13
CA MET A 107 -9.29 2.91 -3.71
C MET A 107 -10.48 3.71 -3.16
N PRO A 108 -11.05 4.71 -3.86
CA PRO A 108 -12.28 5.33 -3.44
C PRO A 108 -13.47 4.36 -3.35
N ASN A 109 -13.56 3.38 -4.26
CA ASN A 109 -14.59 2.35 -4.23
C ASN A 109 -14.47 1.43 -3.01
N LEU A 110 -13.25 1.19 -2.53
CA LEU A 110 -12.95 0.47 -1.29
C LEU A 110 -13.16 1.31 -0.02
N GLY A 111 -13.55 2.59 -0.14
CA GLY A 111 -13.85 3.47 0.98
C GLY A 111 -12.73 4.45 1.35
N TYR A 112 -11.59 4.43 0.70
CA TYR A 112 -10.46 5.29 1.02
C TYR A 112 -10.49 6.63 0.29
N THR A 113 -10.01 7.69 0.94
CA THR A 113 -9.47 8.84 0.22
C THR A 113 -8.08 8.45 -0.27
N TYR A 114 -7.91 8.39 -1.58
CA TYR A 114 -6.66 7.93 -2.18
C TYR A 114 -5.71 9.09 -2.47
N TYR A 115 -4.47 8.93 -2.05
CA TYR A 115 -3.36 9.86 -2.29
C TYR A 115 -2.26 9.13 -3.05
N GLY A 116 -1.90 9.63 -4.21
CA GLY A 116 -0.88 9.05 -5.08
C GLY A 116 0.09 10.10 -5.62
N TYR A 117 1.18 9.65 -6.25
CA TYR A 117 2.14 10.54 -6.89
C TYR A 117 1.63 11.03 -8.26
N ASP A 118 1.46 12.34 -8.42
CA ASP A 118 1.10 12.97 -9.69
C ASP A 118 2.34 13.19 -10.57
N ARG A 119 2.96 12.10 -10.98
CA ARG A 119 4.21 12.08 -11.75
C ARG A 119 4.14 12.95 -13.01
N TYR A 120 3.00 12.98 -13.68
CA TYR A 120 2.82 13.69 -14.94
C TYR A 120 2.16 15.06 -14.78
N LYS A 121 2.07 15.59 -13.56
CA LYS A 121 1.55 16.92 -13.23
C LYS A 121 0.16 17.20 -13.82
N LYS A 122 -0.72 16.20 -13.76
CA LYS A 122 -2.11 16.29 -14.27
C LYS A 122 -3.05 17.06 -13.35
N GLY A 123 -2.59 17.46 -12.17
CA GLY A 123 -3.38 18.25 -11.23
C GLY A 123 -4.38 17.45 -10.41
N TYR A 124 -4.08 16.22 -10.04
CA TYR A 124 -4.94 15.44 -9.18
C TYR A 124 -5.13 16.09 -7.81
N LYS A 125 -6.39 16.13 -7.34
CA LYS A 125 -6.79 16.78 -6.09
C LYS A 125 -6.01 16.25 -4.86
N TYR A 126 -5.77 14.96 -4.82
CA TYR A 126 -5.10 14.27 -3.72
C TYR A 126 -3.70 13.80 -4.10
N ALA A 127 -2.98 14.63 -4.85
CA ALA A 127 -1.59 14.35 -5.19
C ALA A 127 -0.68 14.51 -3.96
N LEU A 128 0.17 13.50 -3.69
CA LEU A 128 1.26 13.60 -2.73
C LEU A 128 2.29 14.62 -3.22
N LYS A 129 2.78 15.44 -2.31
CA LYS A 129 3.80 16.47 -2.59
C LYS A 129 5.15 16.04 -2.04
N GLY A 130 6.24 16.51 -2.64
CA GLY A 130 7.59 16.22 -2.16
C GLY A 130 8.11 14.83 -2.52
N ILE A 131 7.39 14.09 -3.35
CA ILE A 131 7.89 12.81 -3.89
C ILE A 131 8.97 13.11 -4.93
N LYS A 132 10.19 12.60 -4.72
CA LYS A 132 11.27 12.67 -5.69
C LYS A 132 11.01 11.69 -6.83
N ASP A 133 11.08 12.18 -8.08
CA ASP A 133 10.91 11.33 -9.25
C ASP A 133 12.12 10.42 -9.43
N SER A 134 11.93 9.15 -9.17
CA SER A 134 12.90 8.06 -9.30
C SER A 134 12.17 6.77 -9.61
N TRP A 135 12.90 5.74 -9.99
CA TRP A 135 12.35 4.39 -10.08
C TRP A 135 13.22 3.42 -9.27
N PRO A 136 12.59 2.76 -8.29
CA PRO A 136 11.30 3.09 -7.68
C PRO A 136 11.35 4.43 -6.95
N THR A 137 10.18 4.98 -6.60
CA THR A 137 10.10 6.13 -5.69
C THR A 137 10.35 5.69 -4.25
N SER A 138 10.72 6.65 -3.40
CA SER A 138 11.02 6.36 -1.99
C SER A 138 9.75 6.26 -1.14
N ASP A 139 9.58 5.16 -0.41
CA ASP A 139 8.50 5.01 0.59
C ASP A 139 8.67 6.02 1.75
N ILE A 140 9.89 6.45 2.05
CA ILE A 140 10.16 7.50 3.04
C ILE A 140 9.52 8.82 2.58
N ASP A 141 9.63 9.18 1.31
CA ASP A 141 8.99 10.37 0.76
C ASP A 141 7.46 10.26 0.88
N VAL A 142 6.89 9.07 0.60
CA VAL A 142 5.46 8.81 0.76
C VAL A 142 5.02 9.00 2.20
N ILE A 143 5.74 8.45 3.17
CA ILE A 143 5.43 8.58 4.60
C ILE A 143 5.53 10.03 5.03
N ASN A 144 6.61 10.72 4.69
CA ASN A 144 6.83 12.12 5.06
C ASN A 144 5.75 13.06 4.49
N SER A 145 5.24 12.77 3.29
CA SER A 145 4.19 13.57 2.66
C SER A 145 2.77 13.22 3.13
N SER A 146 2.59 12.09 3.80
CA SER A 146 1.26 11.56 4.17
C SER A 146 0.98 11.56 5.67
N TYR A 147 2.01 11.52 6.52
CA TYR A 147 1.86 11.37 7.97
C TYR A 147 0.91 12.39 8.59
N ASP A 148 1.05 13.67 8.26
CA ASP A 148 0.21 14.74 8.78
C ASP A 148 -1.26 14.70 8.31
N ILE A 149 -1.56 13.92 7.26
CA ILE A 149 -2.91 13.80 6.72
C ILE A 149 -3.83 13.02 7.68
N TYR A 150 -3.28 12.03 8.39
CA TYR A 150 -4.08 11.16 9.25
C TYR A 150 -3.69 11.19 10.73
N SER A 151 -2.43 11.49 11.05
CA SER A 151 -1.90 11.34 12.43
C SER A 151 -2.60 12.21 13.48
N LYS A 152 -3.23 13.30 13.05
CA LYS A 152 -3.98 14.24 13.91
C LYS A 152 -5.43 13.80 14.15
N ASN A 153 -5.89 12.74 13.48
CA ASN A 153 -7.26 12.26 13.64
C ASN A 153 -7.35 11.23 14.77
N GLU A 154 -8.37 11.34 15.59
CA GLU A 154 -8.60 10.43 16.71
C GLU A 154 -8.82 8.99 16.22
N ARG A 155 -9.53 8.83 15.10
CA ARG A 155 -9.87 7.53 14.52
C ARG A 155 -9.47 7.48 13.05
N PHE A 156 -8.50 6.65 12.72
CA PHE A 156 -8.07 6.46 11.33
C PHE A 156 -7.77 5.00 11.00
N VAL A 157 -8.00 4.65 9.74
CA VAL A 157 -7.41 3.51 9.05
C VAL A 157 -6.59 4.03 7.89
N THR A 158 -5.35 3.61 7.81
CA THR A 158 -4.40 4.05 6.80
C THR A 158 -3.82 2.85 6.09
N TYR A 159 -3.92 2.84 4.77
CA TYR A 159 -3.39 1.80 3.89
C TYR A 159 -2.19 2.34 3.12
N TYR A 160 -1.08 1.63 3.19
CA TYR A 160 0.12 1.89 2.40
C TYR A 160 0.41 0.70 1.48
N MET A 161 0.48 0.96 0.17
CA MET A 161 1.15 0.10 -0.77
C MET A 161 2.55 0.64 -1.00
N SER A 162 3.57 -0.06 -0.50
CA SER A 162 4.96 0.37 -0.65
C SER A 162 5.45 0.21 -2.08
N ILE A 163 6.61 0.77 -2.40
CA ILE A 163 7.20 0.71 -3.74
C ILE A 163 8.72 0.59 -3.73
N SER A 164 9.41 1.03 -2.68
CA SER A 164 10.88 1.03 -2.62
C SER A 164 11.49 -0.36 -2.84
N GLY A 165 10.78 -1.42 -2.42
CA GLY A 165 11.19 -2.81 -2.60
C GLY A 165 10.93 -3.40 -3.99
N HIS A 166 10.55 -2.59 -4.98
CA HIS A 166 10.30 -3.10 -6.34
C HIS A 166 11.58 -3.63 -7.00
N LEU A 167 11.45 -4.75 -7.74
CA LEU A 167 12.58 -5.32 -8.50
C LEU A 167 13.10 -4.30 -9.56
N GLU A 168 14.35 -4.38 -9.97
CA GLU A 168 15.30 -5.48 -9.81
C GLU A 168 16.20 -5.26 -8.58
N TYR A 169 16.51 -6.34 -7.88
CA TYR A 169 17.44 -6.32 -6.73
C TYR A 169 18.88 -6.43 -7.21
N ASN A 170 19.42 -5.35 -7.76
CA ASN A 170 20.82 -5.29 -8.20
C ASN A 170 21.46 -3.97 -7.76
N PHE A 171 22.78 -3.95 -7.64
CA PHE A 171 23.53 -2.78 -7.20
C PHE A 171 23.66 -1.68 -8.27
N SER A 172 23.25 -1.93 -9.51
CA SER A 172 23.30 -0.97 -10.62
C SER A 172 21.99 -0.22 -10.85
N GLY A 173 20.89 -0.66 -10.23
CA GLY A 173 19.59 -0.03 -10.35
C GLY A 173 19.34 1.09 -9.33
N GLY A 174 18.31 1.88 -9.55
CA GLY A 174 17.85 2.92 -8.61
C GLY A 174 17.43 2.42 -7.23
N ASN A 175 17.34 1.09 -7.05
CA ASN A 175 16.95 0.41 -5.81
C ASN A 175 18.12 0.21 -4.85
N ALA A 176 19.38 0.36 -5.29
CA ALA A 176 20.54 0.22 -4.45
C ALA A 176 20.75 1.50 -3.61
N ILE A 177 19.93 1.69 -2.58
CA ILE A 177 19.98 2.86 -1.70
C ILE A 177 20.91 2.64 -0.52
N ALA A 178 21.16 1.38 -0.16
CA ALA A 178 22.06 0.99 0.92
C ALA A 178 23.11 0.01 0.38
N SER A 179 24.32 0.45 0.27
CA SER A 179 25.52 -0.37 0.02
C SER A 179 26.37 -0.42 1.30
#